data_afd17847271121c68189e544c6dd5052
#
_entry.id   afd17847271121c68189e544c6dd5052
#
_cell.length_a   1.000
_cell.length_b   1.000
_cell.length_c   1.000
_cell.angle_alpha   90.00
_cell.angle_beta   90.00
_cell.angle_gamma   90.00
#
_symmetry.space_group_name_H-M   'P 1'
#
loop_
_entity.id
_entity.type
_entity.pdbx_description
1 polymer ?
#
loop_
_entity_poly.entity_id
_entity_poly.type
_entity_poly.pdbx_seq_one_letter_code
_entity_poly.pdbx_strand_id
1 'polypeptide(L)'
;AQHSTGNIPLAGRSAMNNDLAPWDLIEFKPEEWIDEFIRILKPNGNLFIFTSYNQIGKWYELLDHKFDATNFMVWHKTNPAPKVFKAGFLNSCELIYTCWNKGHVWNFINQAEMHNFLESSICMYPERLKYPKHPTQKPLSICNRIVQVHSNENDLVYIPFAGSGSEVVSCINNNRKSHIINIVSRKF
;
A
#
# COMPACT_ATOMS: atom_id res chain seq x y z
N ALA A 1 -19.45 9.95 6.75
CA ALA A 1 -20.10 8.64 6.98
C ALA A 1 -19.79 8.19 8.39
N GLN A 2 -20.81 7.87 9.22
CA GLN A 2 -20.59 7.31 10.54
C GLN A 2 -20.00 5.89 10.39
N HIS A 3 -18.78 5.70 10.84
CA HIS A 3 -18.22 4.36 10.99
C HIS A 3 -18.81 3.70 12.22
N SER A 4 -19.38 2.50 12.06
CA SER A 4 -19.75 1.68 13.20
C SER A 4 -18.48 1.24 13.93
N THR A 5 -18.41 1.43 15.22
CA THR A 5 -17.30 1.01 16.10
C THR A 5 -17.65 -0.27 16.85
N GLY A 6 -16.63 -0.93 17.37
CA GLY A 6 -16.79 -2.15 18.18
C GLY A 6 -16.85 -3.45 17.38
N ASN A 7 -17.12 -4.52 18.08
CA ASN A 7 -17.20 -5.87 17.51
C ASN A 7 -18.53 -6.11 16.79
N ILE A 8 -18.44 -6.39 15.49
CA ILE A 8 -19.59 -6.75 14.67
C ILE A 8 -19.70 -8.28 14.66
N PRO A 9 -20.81 -8.87 15.20
CA PRO A 9 -21.01 -10.31 15.21
C PRO A 9 -21.20 -10.83 13.78
N LEU A 10 -20.53 -11.93 13.46
CA LEU A 10 -20.67 -12.63 12.18
C LEU A 10 -21.25 -14.03 12.45
N ALA A 11 -22.32 -14.37 11.77
CA ALA A 11 -22.94 -15.70 11.92
C ALA A 11 -21.93 -16.81 11.59
N GLY A 12 -21.69 -17.72 12.55
CA GLY A 12 -20.79 -18.86 12.39
C GLY A 12 -19.29 -18.54 12.30
N ARG A 13 -18.85 -17.29 12.63
CA ARG A 13 -17.46 -16.86 12.60
C ARG A 13 -17.14 -15.97 13.81
N SER A 14 -15.84 -15.76 14.05
CA SER A 14 -15.39 -14.78 15.04
C SER A 14 -15.89 -13.38 14.69
N ALA A 15 -16.29 -12.61 15.69
CA ALA A 15 -16.70 -11.23 15.51
C ALA A 15 -15.60 -10.39 14.83
N MET A 16 -16.01 -9.52 13.93
CA MET A 16 -15.10 -8.59 13.28
C MET A 16 -14.95 -7.32 14.12
N ASN A 17 -13.73 -7.00 14.52
CA ASN A 17 -13.44 -5.72 15.15
C ASN A 17 -13.41 -4.62 14.07
N ASN A 18 -14.24 -3.62 14.23
CA ASN A 18 -14.35 -2.47 13.32
C ASN A 18 -13.83 -1.17 13.94
N ASP A 19 -13.12 -1.27 15.07
CA ASP A 19 -12.50 -0.09 15.67
C ASP A 19 -11.40 0.46 14.77
N LEU A 20 -11.36 1.77 14.66
CA LEU A 20 -10.28 2.47 13.97
C LEU A 20 -8.99 2.32 14.76
N ALA A 21 -7.89 2.08 14.06
CA ALA A 21 -6.58 2.16 14.68
C ALA A 21 -6.23 3.63 15.02
N PRO A 22 -5.41 3.89 16.03
CA PRO A 22 -5.08 5.27 16.43
C PRO A 22 -4.56 6.15 15.30
N TRP A 23 -3.84 5.57 14.34
CA TRP A 23 -3.36 6.29 13.15
C TRP A 23 -4.44 6.60 12.12
N ASP A 24 -5.58 5.90 12.12
CA ASP A 24 -6.72 6.18 11.25
C ASP A 24 -7.56 7.37 11.76
N LEU A 25 -7.30 7.82 13.00
CA LEU A 25 -7.95 9.00 13.59
C LEU A 25 -7.25 10.30 13.19
N ILE A 26 -6.03 10.21 12.65
CA ILE A 26 -5.26 11.36 12.20
C ILE A 26 -5.54 11.58 10.72
N GLU A 27 -5.95 12.79 10.36
CA GLU A 27 -6.09 13.14 8.95
C GLU A 27 -4.71 13.17 8.30
N PHE A 28 -4.50 12.27 7.35
CA PHE A 28 -3.28 12.25 6.55
C PHE A 28 -3.38 13.31 5.44
N LYS A 29 -2.42 14.23 5.42
CA LYS A 29 -2.34 15.31 4.46
C LYS A 29 -1.18 15.05 3.48
N PRO A 30 -1.45 14.54 2.27
CA PRO A 30 -0.42 14.23 1.29
C PRO A 30 0.51 15.39 0.97
N GLU A 31 -0.02 16.61 0.95
CA GLU A 31 0.73 17.85 0.65
C GLU A 31 1.86 18.15 1.62
N GLU A 32 1.80 17.66 2.85
CA GLU A 32 2.85 17.85 3.85
C GLU A 32 4.08 16.95 3.60
N TRP A 33 3.94 15.91 2.78
CA TRP A 33 4.95 14.86 2.60
C TRP A 33 5.52 14.76 1.20
N ILE A 34 4.73 15.08 0.18
CA ILE A 34 5.07 14.77 -1.21
C ILE A 34 6.36 15.44 -1.69
N ASP A 35 6.60 16.69 -1.33
CA ASP A 35 7.79 17.42 -1.76
C ASP A 35 9.06 16.82 -1.14
N GLU A 36 8.98 16.33 0.09
CA GLU A 36 10.10 15.67 0.74
C GLU A 36 10.37 14.30 0.12
N PHE A 37 9.35 13.53 -0.23
CA PHE A 37 9.53 12.26 -0.93
C PHE A 37 10.21 12.46 -2.28
N ILE A 38 9.82 13.49 -3.02
CA ILE A 38 10.43 13.82 -4.31
C ILE A 38 11.87 14.29 -4.13
N ARG A 39 12.14 15.12 -3.10
CA ARG A 39 13.48 15.64 -2.82
C ARG A 39 14.51 14.53 -2.58
N ILE A 40 14.12 13.45 -1.90
CA ILE A 40 15.01 12.31 -1.59
C ILE A 40 15.04 11.25 -2.69
N LEU A 41 14.11 11.29 -3.63
CA LEU A 41 14.03 10.32 -4.72
C LEU A 41 15.18 10.56 -5.71
N LYS A 42 15.86 9.49 -6.10
CA LYS A 42 16.87 9.57 -7.16
C LYS A 42 16.22 9.98 -8.49
N PRO A 43 16.95 10.63 -9.42
CA PRO A 43 16.40 11.02 -10.73
C PRO A 43 15.80 9.85 -11.52
N ASN A 44 16.34 8.66 -11.36
CA ASN A 44 15.84 7.41 -11.97
C ASN A 44 14.99 6.54 -11.02
N GLY A 45 14.57 7.09 -9.89
CA GLY A 45 13.76 6.41 -8.91
C GLY A 45 12.28 6.38 -9.28
N ASN A 46 11.55 5.49 -8.64
CA ASN A 46 10.11 5.33 -8.79
C ASN A 46 9.41 5.60 -7.46
N LEU A 47 8.22 6.18 -7.50
CA LEU A 47 7.38 6.42 -6.33
C LEU A 47 6.11 5.58 -6.42
N PHE A 48 5.77 4.90 -5.32
CA PHE A 48 4.54 4.11 -5.18
C PHE A 48 3.75 4.57 -3.97
N ILE A 49 2.45 4.76 -4.14
CA ILE A 49 1.56 5.20 -3.07
C ILE A 49 0.32 4.33 -3.05
N PHE A 50 0.18 3.50 -2.02
CA PHE A 50 -1.09 2.84 -1.74
C PHE A 50 -2.08 3.88 -1.23
N THR A 51 -3.22 3.99 -1.87
CA THR A 51 -4.21 5.00 -1.53
C THR A 51 -5.61 4.43 -1.41
N SER A 52 -6.43 5.13 -0.63
CA SER A 52 -7.87 4.86 -0.54
C SER A 52 -8.64 5.67 -1.59
N TYR A 53 -9.83 5.19 -1.95
CA TYR A 53 -10.67 5.79 -3.00
C TYR A 53 -11.00 7.28 -2.77
N ASN A 54 -11.08 7.72 -1.52
CA ASN A 54 -11.39 9.11 -1.17
C ASN A 54 -10.20 10.07 -1.32
N GLN A 55 -8.99 9.55 -1.51
CA GLN A 55 -7.77 10.34 -1.66
C GLN A 55 -7.27 10.38 -3.12
N ILE A 56 -7.93 9.68 -4.04
CA ILE A 56 -7.46 9.52 -5.43
C ILE A 56 -7.26 10.87 -6.11
N GLY A 57 -8.28 11.73 -6.12
CA GLY A 57 -8.18 13.04 -6.78
C GLY A 57 -7.07 13.91 -6.19
N LYS A 58 -6.97 13.95 -4.86
CA LYS A 58 -5.96 14.73 -4.16
C LYS A 58 -4.54 14.29 -4.50
N TRP A 59 -4.28 12.99 -4.53
CA TRP A 59 -2.99 12.47 -4.95
C TRP A 59 -2.68 12.78 -6.41
N TYR A 60 -3.65 12.63 -7.31
CA TYR A 60 -3.46 12.94 -8.72
C TYR A 60 -3.07 14.40 -8.92
N GLU A 61 -3.80 15.34 -8.34
CA GLU A 61 -3.50 16.78 -8.40
C GLU A 61 -2.09 17.12 -7.90
N LEU A 62 -1.61 16.43 -6.87
CA LEU A 62 -0.28 16.64 -6.31
C LEU A 62 0.86 16.02 -7.14
N LEU A 63 0.58 14.96 -7.89
CA LEU A 63 1.60 14.16 -8.57
C LEU A 63 1.75 14.51 -10.06
N ASP A 64 0.65 14.90 -10.73
CA ASP A 64 0.58 15.01 -12.19
C ASP A 64 1.64 15.95 -12.79
N HIS A 65 1.97 17.04 -12.08
CA HIS A 65 2.96 18.01 -12.54
C HIS A 65 4.38 17.79 -12.01
N LYS A 66 4.59 16.74 -11.22
CA LYS A 66 5.86 16.48 -10.55
C LYS A 66 6.66 15.34 -11.15
N PHE A 67 6.04 14.56 -12.03
CA PHE A 67 6.64 13.40 -12.71
C PHE A 67 6.31 13.42 -14.20
N ASP A 68 7.20 12.81 -15.01
CA ASP A 68 6.93 12.64 -16.44
C ASP A 68 5.76 11.69 -16.71
N ALA A 69 5.51 10.78 -15.79
CA ALA A 69 4.37 9.88 -15.84
C ALA A 69 3.79 9.62 -14.45
N THR A 70 2.47 9.75 -14.36
CA THR A 70 1.66 9.39 -13.20
C THR A 70 0.57 8.44 -13.64
N ASN A 71 0.68 7.18 -13.25
CA ASN A 71 -0.26 6.13 -13.55
C ASN A 71 -0.78 5.50 -12.26
N PHE A 72 -1.69 4.54 -12.39
CA PHE A 72 -2.13 3.75 -11.26
C PHE A 72 -2.25 2.28 -11.61
N MET A 73 -2.09 1.45 -10.57
CA MET A 73 -2.39 0.03 -10.59
C MET A 73 -3.58 -0.24 -9.67
N VAL A 74 -4.32 -1.28 -9.98
CA VAL A 74 -5.43 -1.77 -9.15
C VAL A 74 -5.02 -3.10 -8.53
N TRP A 75 -5.07 -3.18 -7.20
CA TRP A 75 -5.02 -4.46 -6.52
C TRP A 75 -6.43 -4.92 -6.20
N HIS A 76 -6.88 -5.98 -6.87
CA HIS A 76 -8.14 -6.66 -6.60
C HIS A 76 -7.95 -7.77 -5.56
N LYS A 77 -8.72 -7.67 -4.48
CA LYS A 77 -8.76 -8.64 -3.39
C LYS A 77 -9.74 -9.75 -3.74
N THR A 78 -9.27 -10.96 -3.95
CA THR A 78 -10.15 -12.10 -4.30
C THR A 78 -11.05 -12.55 -3.15
N ASN A 79 -10.71 -12.20 -1.90
CA ASN A 79 -11.46 -12.48 -0.69
C ASN A 79 -11.62 -11.24 0.22
N PRO A 80 -12.29 -10.17 -0.27
CA PRO A 80 -12.44 -8.94 0.50
C PRO A 80 -13.24 -9.17 1.78
N ALA A 81 -13.08 -8.27 2.74
CA ALA A 81 -13.86 -8.31 3.97
C ALA A 81 -15.38 -8.21 3.65
N PRO A 82 -16.22 -9.06 4.26
CA PRO A 82 -17.64 -9.05 4.00
C PRO A 82 -18.32 -7.76 4.50
N LYS A 83 -19.34 -7.30 3.78
CA LYS A 83 -20.24 -6.25 4.27
C LYS A 83 -21.39 -6.85 5.05
N VAL A 84 -21.33 -6.73 6.37
CA VAL A 84 -22.30 -7.31 7.29
C VAL A 84 -23.70 -6.77 7.03
N PHE A 85 -23.82 -5.48 6.79
CA PHE A 85 -25.11 -4.81 6.57
C PHE A 85 -25.66 -4.91 5.13
N LYS A 86 -24.96 -5.65 4.26
CA LYS A 86 -25.35 -5.89 2.85
C LYS A 86 -25.68 -4.60 2.07
N ALA A 87 -25.09 -3.48 2.46
CA ALA A 87 -25.29 -2.17 1.84
C ALA A 87 -24.08 -1.81 0.96
N GLY A 88 -24.30 -1.67 -0.33
CA GLY A 88 -23.29 -1.29 -1.32
C GLY A 88 -22.31 -2.42 -1.69
N PHE A 89 -21.39 -2.11 -2.59
CA PHE A 89 -20.37 -3.04 -3.06
C PHE A 89 -19.32 -3.34 -2.00
N LEU A 90 -18.66 -4.49 -2.11
CA LEU A 90 -17.51 -4.84 -1.29
C LEU A 90 -16.31 -3.93 -1.63
N ASN A 91 -15.48 -3.60 -0.63
CA ASN A 91 -14.23 -2.90 -0.83
C ASN A 91 -13.15 -3.88 -1.31
N SER A 92 -13.31 -4.38 -2.54
CA SER A 92 -12.44 -5.39 -3.14
C SER A 92 -11.23 -4.83 -3.85
N CYS A 93 -11.14 -3.52 -4.07
CA CYS A 93 -10.01 -2.90 -4.76
C CYS A 93 -9.26 -1.92 -3.85
N GLU A 94 -7.94 -1.91 -3.99
CA GLU A 94 -7.07 -0.82 -3.55
C GLU A 94 -6.35 -0.25 -4.76
N LEU A 95 -6.05 1.05 -4.73
CA LEU A 95 -5.33 1.73 -5.78
C LEU A 95 -3.90 2.03 -5.34
N ILE A 96 -2.98 1.94 -6.29
CA ILE A 96 -1.56 2.20 -6.08
C ILE A 96 -1.13 3.18 -7.16
N TYR A 97 -0.81 4.42 -6.79
CA TYR A 97 -0.15 5.33 -7.72
C TYR A 97 1.26 4.87 -8.02
N THR A 98 1.64 4.99 -9.28
CA THR A 98 2.98 4.70 -9.77
C THR A 98 3.48 5.90 -10.55
N CYS A 99 4.56 6.51 -10.07
CA CYS A 99 5.10 7.73 -10.65
C CYS A 99 6.58 7.56 -10.95
N TRP A 100 7.02 8.09 -12.11
CA TRP A 100 8.41 8.01 -12.53
C TRP A 100 8.78 9.13 -13.50
N ASN A 101 10.09 9.35 -13.64
CA ASN A 101 10.67 10.24 -14.63
C ASN A 101 11.39 9.43 -15.72
N LYS A 102 11.69 10.06 -16.84
CA LYS A 102 12.45 9.47 -17.94
C LYS A 102 13.78 8.90 -17.45
N GLY A 103 14.08 7.68 -17.85
CA GLY A 103 15.29 6.97 -17.41
C GLY A 103 15.13 6.19 -16.09
N HIS A 104 13.91 6.07 -15.56
CA HIS A 104 13.62 5.28 -14.39
C HIS A 104 13.98 3.80 -14.55
N VAL A 105 14.17 3.10 -13.45
CA VAL A 105 14.37 1.64 -13.44
C VAL A 105 13.08 0.94 -13.79
N TRP A 106 13.14 0.06 -14.80
CA TRP A 106 12.02 -0.73 -15.25
C TRP A 106 12.46 -2.14 -15.67
N ASN A 107 12.21 -3.13 -14.84
CA ASN A 107 12.53 -4.52 -15.12
C ASN A 107 11.31 -5.23 -15.70
N PHE A 108 11.19 -5.19 -17.03
CA PHE A 108 10.08 -5.82 -17.73
C PHE A 108 10.21 -7.35 -17.67
N ILE A 109 9.20 -8.03 -17.12
CA ILE A 109 9.20 -9.48 -16.98
C ILE A 109 8.68 -10.12 -18.28
N ASN A 110 7.40 -9.98 -18.55
CA ASN A 110 6.74 -10.40 -19.78
C ASN A 110 5.34 -9.78 -19.86
N GLN A 111 4.67 -9.87 -21.01
CA GLN A 111 3.37 -9.24 -21.25
C GLN A 111 2.28 -9.73 -20.27
N ALA A 112 2.27 -11.00 -19.92
CA ALA A 112 1.25 -11.58 -19.03
C ALA A 112 1.41 -11.13 -17.57
N GLU A 113 2.63 -10.77 -17.17
CA GLU A 113 2.99 -10.38 -15.80
C GLU A 113 2.92 -8.87 -15.56
N MET A 114 2.98 -8.06 -16.64
CA MET A 114 3.09 -6.61 -16.54
C MET A 114 1.75 -5.86 -16.64
N HIS A 115 0.68 -6.51 -16.19
CA HIS A 115 -0.62 -5.86 -16.09
C HIS A 115 -0.65 -4.91 -14.90
N ASN A 116 -1.32 -3.77 -15.06
CA ASN A 116 -1.60 -2.83 -13.97
C ASN A 116 -2.81 -3.23 -13.10
N PHE A 117 -3.33 -4.41 -13.32
CA PHE A 117 -4.37 -5.05 -12.52
C PHE A 117 -3.76 -6.30 -11.86
N LEU A 118 -3.66 -6.26 -10.53
CA LEU A 118 -3.07 -7.33 -9.73
C LEU A 118 -4.16 -8.01 -8.91
N GLU A 119 -4.16 -9.32 -8.88
CA GLU A 119 -5.09 -10.11 -8.07
C GLU A 119 -4.35 -10.90 -7.00
N SER A 120 -4.84 -10.81 -5.78
CA SER A 120 -4.42 -11.66 -4.68
C SER A 120 -5.46 -11.70 -3.58
N SER A 121 -5.38 -12.68 -2.70
CA SER A 121 -6.11 -12.63 -1.43
C SER A 121 -5.54 -11.53 -0.52
N ILE A 122 -6.35 -11.04 0.42
CA ILE A 122 -5.81 -10.33 1.58
C ILE A 122 -4.91 -11.29 2.36
N CYS A 123 -3.95 -10.74 3.11
CA CYS A 123 -3.07 -11.57 3.93
C CYS A 123 -3.85 -12.50 4.86
N MET A 124 -3.64 -13.80 4.69
CA MET A 124 -4.17 -14.87 5.51
C MET A 124 -3.03 -15.63 6.18
N TYR A 125 -3.35 -16.46 7.16
CA TYR A 125 -2.35 -17.39 7.72
C TYR A 125 -1.83 -18.34 6.62
N PRO A 126 -0.52 -18.64 6.57
CA PRO A 126 0.53 -18.29 7.53
C PRO A 126 1.20 -16.91 7.34
N GLU A 127 0.97 -16.21 6.24
CA GLU A 127 1.63 -14.94 5.92
C GLU A 127 1.22 -13.82 6.88
N ARG A 128 -0.03 -13.85 7.36
CA ARG A 128 -0.53 -12.82 8.27
C ARG A 128 0.14 -12.88 9.63
N LEU A 129 0.74 -11.75 10.02
CA LEU A 129 1.40 -11.61 11.31
C LEU A 129 0.40 -11.76 12.46
N LYS A 130 0.77 -12.55 13.46
CA LYS A 130 0.05 -12.66 14.72
C LYS A 130 0.42 -11.52 15.67
N TYR A 131 1.71 -11.17 15.73
CA TYR A 131 2.28 -10.13 16.54
C TYR A 131 3.46 -9.45 15.81
N PRO A 132 3.53 -8.10 15.81
CA PRO A 132 2.40 -7.21 16.09
C PRO A 132 1.28 -7.38 15.06
N LYS A 133 0.04 -7.40 15.51
CA LYS A 133 -1.12 -7.50 14.60
C LYS A 133 -1.29 -6.19 13.84
N HIS A 134 -1.29 -6.27 12.52
CA HIS A 134 -1.56 -5.12 11.65
C HIS A 134 -2.83 -5.35 10.83
N PRO A 135 -3.86 -4.48 10.93
CA PRO A 135 -5.15 -4.75 10.30
C PRO A 135 -5.09 -4.74 8.77
N THR A 136 -4.22 -3.93 8.19
CA THR A 136 -4.11 -3.68 6.75
C THR A 136 -2.78 -4.17 6.15
N GLN A 137 -2.24 -5.29 6.67
CA GLN A 137 -1.03 -5.90 6.12
C GLN A 137 -1.18 -6.15 4.61
N LYS A 138 -0.18 -5.72 3.82
CA LYS A 138 -0.16 -5.97 2.37
C LYS A 138 0.41 -7.35 2.07
N PRO A 139 -0.14 -8.07 1.06
CA PRO A 139 0.41 -9.35 0.62
C PRO A 139 1.82 -9.19 0.03
N LEU A 140 2.71 -10.12 0.35
CA LEU A 140 4.06 -10.13 -0.20
C LEU A 140 4.08 -10.27 -1.72
N SER A 141 3.09 -10.95 -2.31
CA SER A 141 2.95 -11.07 -3.77
C SER A 141 2.86 -9.70 -4.45
N ILE A 142 2.10 -8.77 -3.87
CA ILE A 142 1.95 -7.39 -4.39
C ILE A 142 3.24 -6.60 -4.16
N CYS A 143 3.79 -6.62 -2.95
CA CYS A 143 5.01 -5.88 -2.63
C CYS A 143 6.22 -6.40 -3.42
N ASN A 144 6.36 -7.72 -3.59
CA ASN A 144 7.42 -8.33 -4.40
C ASN A 144 7.35 -7.86 -5.86
N ARG A 145 6.16 -7.85 -6.45
CA ARG A 145 5.97 -7.37 -7.82
C ARG A 145 6.46 -5.93 -8.00
N ILE A 146 6.05 -5.04 -7.10
CA ILE A 146 6.47 -3.64 -7.14
C ILE A 146 7.98 -3.52 -7.00
N VAL A 147 8.58 -4.17 -6.02
CA VAL A 147 10.02 -4.10 -5.77
C VAL A 147 10.84 -4.67 -6.93
N GLN A 148 10.44 -5.82 -7.48
CA GLN A 148 11.16 -6.47 -8.60
C GLN A 148 11.16 -5.62 -9.86
N VAL A 149 10.02 -5.07 -10.23
CA VAL A 149 9.87 -4.34 -11.49
C VAL A 149 10.57 -2.98 -11.42
N HIS A 150 10.56 -2.32 -10.27
CA HIS A 150 10.92 -0.89 -10.18
C HIS A 150 12.21 -0.60 -9.41
N SER A 151 13.00 -1.63 -9.12
CA SER A 151 14.32 -1.46 -8.52
C SER A 151 15.28 -2.56 -9.00
N ASN A 152 16.57 -2.29 -8.95
CA ASN A 152 17.62 -3.27 -9.19
C ASN A 152 18.09 -3.89 -7.85
N GLU A 153 18.82 -5.01 -7.94
CA GLU A 153 19.49 -5.56 -6.77
C GLU A 153 20.43 -4.52 -6.14
N ASN A 154 20.48 -4.51 -4.82
CA ASN A 154 21.22 -3.55 -4.00
C ASN A 154 20.72 -2.10 -4.03
N ASP A 155 19.66 -1.77 -4.78
CA ASP A 155 19.01 -0.47 -4.67
C ASP A 155 18.44 -0.25 -3.28
N LEU A 156 18.38 1.01 -2.87
CA LEU A 156 17.78 1.44 -1.62
C LEU A 156 16.31 1.81 -1.84
N VAL A 157 15.42 1.12 -1.15
CA VAL A 157 13.99 1.41 -1.11
C VAL A 157 13.67 2.12 0.21
N TYR A 158 13.13 3.34 0.12
CA TYR A 158 12.69 4.11 1.27
C TYR A 158 11.20 3.85 1.54
N ILE A 159 10.88 3.48 2.78
CA ILE A 159 9.52 3.07 3.20
C ILE A 159 9.09 3.93 4.40
N PRO A 160 8.48 5.10 4.15
CA PRO A 160 8.17 6.07 5.22
C PRO A 160 7.06 5.62 6.16
N PHE A 161 6.21 4.69 5.74
CA PHE A 161 5.06 4.20 6.51
C PHE A 161 5.00 2.67 6.48
N ALA A 162 6.02 2.03 7.04
CA ALA A 162 6.24 0.59 6.90
C ALA A 162 5.11 -0.30 7.45
N GLY A 163 4.30 0.21 8.38
CA GLY A 163 3.17 -0.54 8.95
C GLY A 163 3.56 -1.94 9.44
N SER A 164 3.10 -2.97 8.72
CA SER A 164 3.45 -4.37 9.00
C SER A 164 4.86 -4.78 8.54
N GLY A 165 5.52 -3.97 7.72
CA GLY A 165 6.82 -4.26 7.14
C GLY A 165 6.80 -5.22 5.94
N SER A 166 5.67 -5.42 5.28
CA SER A 166 5.59 -6.28 4.08
C SER A 166 6.55 -5.83 2.98
N GLU A 167 6.69 -4.52 2.78
CA GLU A 167 7.62 -3.93 1.82
C GLU A 167 9.09 -4.19 2.22
N VAL A 168 9.39 -4.18 3.51
CA VAL A 168 10.73 -4.50 4.04
C VAL A 168 11.09 -5.95 3.76
N VAL A 169 10.18 -6.88 4.07
CA VAL A 169 10.34 -8.31 3.77
C VAL A 169 10.53 -8.52 2.27
N SER A 170 9.76 -7.81 1.45
CA SER A 170 9.88 -7.85 0.00
C SER A 170 11.26 -7.38 -0.47
N CYS A 171 11.81 -6.31 0.10
CA CYS A 171 13.16 -5.84 -0.21
C CYS A 171 14.21 -6.92 0.12
N ILE A 172 14.12 -7.54 1.29
CA ILE A 172 15.03 -8.62 1.71
C ILE A 172 14.95 -9.79 0.75
N ASN A 173 13.75 -10.26 0.43
CA ASN A 173 13.53 -11.41 -0.47
C ASN A 173 14.06 -11.18 -1.89
N ASN A 174 14.21 -9.93 -2.28
CA ASN A 174 14.63 -9.55 -3.63
C ASN A 174 16.04 -8.90 -3.65
N ASN A 175 16.84 -9.04 -2.61
CA ASN A 175 18.19 -8.47 -2.50
C ASN A 175 18.23 -6.94 -2.64
N ARG A 176 17.23 -6.22 -2.13
CA ARG A 176 17.20 -4.76 -2.04
C ARG A 176 17.50 -4.32 -0.62
N LYS A 177 18.08 -3.14 -0.48
CA LYS A 177 18.23 -2.47 0.81
C LYS A 177 16.95 -1.71 1.14
N SER A 178 16.59 -1.65 2.41
CA SER A 178 15.44 -0.84 2.84
C SER A 178 15.84 0.15 3.92
N HIS A 179 15.26 1.34 3.86
CA HIS A 179 15.30 2.32 4.93
C HIS A 179 13.87 2.64 5.33
N ILE A 180 13.58 2.50 6.62
CA ILE A 180 12.22 2.64 7.14
C ILE A 180 12.13 3.79 8.13
N ILE A 181 11.01 4.51 8.07
CA ILE A 181 10.52 5.33 9.18
C ILE A 181 9.15 4.78 9.56
N ASN A 182 8.98 4.46 10.83
CA ASN A 182 7.69 4.06 11.34
C ASN A 182 7.23 5.14 12.32
N ILE A 183 6.08 5.74 12.06
CA ILE A 183 5.47 6.66 13.00
C ILE A 183 4.91 5.81 14.14
N VAL A 184 5.73 5.57 15.15
CA VAL A 184 5.25 5.04 16.41
C VAL A 184 4.51 6.20 17.07
N SER A 185 3.19 6.08 17.21
CA SER A 185 2.45 7.01 18.04
C SER A 185 3.08 6.98 19.45
N ARG A 186 3.89 8.01 19.78
CA ARG A 186 4.26 8.21 21.18
C ARG A 186 2.95 8.41 21.93
N LYS A 187 2.63 7.50 22.83
CA LYS A 187 1.64 7.77 23.86
C LYS A 187 2.18 8.96 24.65
N PHE A 188 1.56 10.11 24.47
CA PHE A 188 1.66 11.21 25.40
C PHE A 188 0.70 10.96 26.57
#